data_bdbca52b47b7e17299c9d3811f4a4263
#
_entry.id   bdbca52b47b7e17299c9d3811f4a4263
#
_cell.length_a   1.000
_cell.length_b   1.000
_cell.length_c   1.000
_cell.angle_alpha   90.00
_cell.angle_beta   90.00
_cell.angle_gamma   90.00
#
_symmetry.space_group_name_H-M   'P 1'
#
loop_
_entity.id
_entity.type
_entity.pdbx_description
1 polymer ?
#
loop_
_entity_poly.entity_id
_entity_poly.type
_entity_poly.pdbx_seq_one_letter_code
_entity_poly.pdbx_strand_id
1 'polypeptide(L)'
;MNRAFVFGMGALGVVIAALPAVAMAQDFPPPPPSTYYGNVPSGIASGQGVVAIVVDGGQSTACGSGATLTDSVSGKTVYVVDVVADAQKVGCGKSGRTVMFYFTGAGGGRISLDTPAGWSGPGPVKVDVNTVSAPLPRRGSAPQVARDGTY
;
A
#
# COMPACT_ATOMS: atom_id res chain seq x y z
N MET A 1 -66.82 29.24 -60.49
CA MET A 1 -66.78 29.11 -59.04
C MET A 1 -66.13 27.78 -58.73
N ASN A 2 -64.77 27.73 -58.60
CA ASN A 2 -64.02 26.50 -58.26
C ASN A 2 -63.09 26.83 -57.13
N ARG A 3 -63.37 26.27 -55.95
CA ARG A 3 -62.51 26.35 -54.80
C ARG A 3 -61.61 25.12 -54.78
N ALA A 4 -60.30 25.35 -54.97
CA ALA A 4 -59.27 24.33 -54.80
C ALA A 4 -58.88 24.28 -53.28
N PHE A 5 -59.05 23.09 -52.70
CA PHE A 5 -58.52 22.77 -51.35
C PHE A 5 -57.11 22.26 -51.47
N VAL A 6 -56.18 22.98 -50.90
CA VAL A 6 -54.76 22.53 -50.76
C VAL A 6 -54.62 21.80 -49.45
N PHE A 7 -54.35 20.49 -49.48
CA PHE A 7 -53.99 19.68 -48.30
C PHE A 7 -52.50 19.87 -48.00
N GLY A 8 -52.21 20.53 -46.87
CA GLY A 8 -50.86 20.60 -46.34
C GLY A 8 -50.48 19.29 -45.64
N MET A 9 -49.51 18.55 -46.19
CA MET A 9 -48.88 17.41 -45.53
C MET A 9 -47.86 17.92 -44.52
N GLY A 10 -48.20 17.85 -43.20
CA GLY A 10 -47.30 18.09 -42.10
C GLY A 10 -46.37 16.88 -41.92
N ALA A 11 -45.07 17.08 -42.14
CA ALA A 11 -44.07 16.07 -41.84
C ALA A 11 -43.81 16.05 -40.34
N LEU A 12 -44.19 14.95 -39.69
CA LEU A 12 -43.90 14.68 -38.29
C LEU A 12 -42.45 14.21 -38.17
N GLY A 13 -41.53 15.12 -37.80
CA GLY A 13 -40.13 14.78 -37.53
C GLY A 13 -40.01 14.01 -36.21
N VAL A 14 -39.68 12.73 -36.29
CA VAL A 14 -39.33 11.93 -35.12
C VAL A 14 -37.88 12.27 -34.70
N VAL A 15 -37.71 13.02 -33.61
CA VAL A 15 -36.41 13.27 -32.96
C VAL A 15 -36.07 12.04 -32.13
N ILE A 16 -35.17 11.20 -32.63
CA ILE A 16 -34.61 10.09 -31.87
C ILE A 16 -33.51 10.70 -30.94
N ALA A 17 -33.82 10.91 -29.70
CA ALA A 17 -32.82 11.28 -28.67
C ALA A 17 -31.91 10.06 -28.42
N ALA A 18 -30.68 10.08 -28.93
CA ALA A 18 -29.64 9.12 -28.58
C ALA A 18 -29.23 9.39 -27.15
N LEU A 19 -29.68 8.57 -26.20
CA LEU A 19 -29.17 8.57 -24.84
C LEU A 19 -27.75 8.02 -24.88
N PRO A 20 -26.74 8.73 -24.29
CA PRO A 20 -25.40 8.17 -24.16
C PRO A 20 -25.53 6.98 -23.18
N ALA A 21 -25.17 5.79 -23.65
CA ALA A 21 -24.99 4.63 -22.80
C ALA A 21 -23.78 4.94 -21.90
N VAL A 22 -24.04 5.29 -20.64
CA VAL A 22 -23.00 5.35 -19.61
C VAL A 22 -22.56 3.91 -19.41
N ALA A 23 -21.43 3.53 -20.00
CA ALA A 23 -20.77 2.28 -19.71
C ALA A 23 -20.38 2.33 -18.23
N MET A 24 -21.14 1.66 -17.36
CA MET A 24 -20.74 1.38 -16.00
C MET A 24 -19.47 0.54 -16.12
N ALA A 25 -18.31 1.16 -15.88
CA ALA A 25 -17.08 0.42 -15.67
C ALA A 25 -17.36 -0.54 -14.52
N GLN A 26 -17.43 -1.82 -14.80
CA GLN A 26 -17.47 -2.83 -13.74
C GLN A 26 -16.10 -2.75 -13.05
N ASP A 27 -16.07 -2.12 -11.89
CA ASP A 27 -14.93 -2.19 -11.01
C ASP A 27 -14.73 -3.66 -10.65
N PHE A 28 -13.73 -4.28 -11.29
CA PHE A 28 -13.28 -5.60 -10.87
C PHE A 28 -12.86 -5.49 -9.40
N PRO A 29 -13.17 -6.50 -8.56
CA PRO A 29 -12.71 -6.48 -7.19
C PRO A 29 -11.20 -6.23 -7.18
N PRO A 30 -10.69 -5.40 -6.28
CA PRO A 30 -9.27 -5.08 -6.24
C PRO A 30 -8.46 -6.38 -6.09
N PRO A 31 -7.31 -6.51 -6.73
CA PRO A 31 -6.49 -7.71 -6.62
C PRO A 31 -6.14 -7.96 -5.16
N PRO A 32 -6.15 -9.23 -4.70
CA PRO A 32 -5.80 -9.54 -3.32
C PRO A 32 -4.37 -9.08 -3.01
N PRO A 33 -4.07 -8.72 -1.75
CA PRO A 33 -2.74 -8.29 -1.34
C PRO A 33 -1.72 -9.44 -1.37
N SER A 34 -0.43 -9.09 -1.32
CA SER A 34 0.63 -10.03 -0.94
C SER A 34 0.81 -10.00 0.56
N THR A 35 0.72 -11.15 1.22
CA THR A 35 0.94 -11.28 2.66
C THR A 35 2.38 -11.70 2.93
N TYR A 36 3.19 -10.78 3.45
CA TYR A 36 4.56 -11.07 3.89
C TYR A 36 4.57 -11.51 5.34
N TYR A 37 5.33 -12.55 5.64
CA TYR A 37 5.48 -13.07 6.99
C TYR A 37 6.85 -13.72 7.20
N GLY A 38 7.31 -13.78 8.44
CA GLY A 38 8.58 -14.43 8.76
C GLY A 38 9.08 -14.10 10.16
N ASN A 39 10.26 -14.63 10.48
CA ASN A 39 10.92 -14.33 11.74
C ASN A 39 11.52 -12.93 11.74
N VAL A 40 11.66 -12.36 12.92
CA VAL A 40 12.39 -11.10 13.14
C VAL A 40 13.59 -11.34 14.06
N PRO A 41 14.65 -10.50 13.98
CA PRO A 41 15.81 -10.66 14.82
C PRO A 41 15.51 -10.34 16.30
N SER A 42 16.38 -10.78 17.18
CA SER A 42 16.34 -10.42 18.59
C SER A 42 16.35 -8.90 18.76
N GLY A 43 15.56 -8.40 19.72
CA GLY A 43 15.38 -6.96 19.96
C GLY A 43 14.18 -6.33 19.26
N ILE A 44 13.45 -7.08 18.42
CA ILE A 44 12.10 -6.75 17.99
C ILE A 44 11.11 -7.53 18.87
N ALA A 45 10.36 -6.82 19.70
CA ALA A 45 9.39 -7.42 20.61
C ALA A 45 8.08 -7.75 19.90
N SER A 46 7.30 -8.68 20.45
CA SER A 46 5.91 -8.92 20.04
C SER A 46 5.03 -7.69 20.33
N GLY A 47 4.00 -7.46 19.51
CA GLY A 47 3.09 -6.32 19.63
C GLY A 47 3.60 -5.02 19.02
N GLN A 48 4.74 -5.02 18.33
CA GLN A 48 5.21 -3.85 17.59
C GLN A 48 4.51 -3.74 16.23
N GLY A 49 4.23 -2.51 15.79
CA GLY A 49 3.72 -2.28 14.44
C GLY A 49 4.78 -2.57 13.39
N VAL A 50 4.33 -3.10 12.25
CA VAL A 50 5.14 -3.32 11.05
C VAL A 50 4.54 -2.52 9.90
N VAL A 51 5.37 -1.77 9.18
CA VAL A 51 4.96 -1.06 7.96
C VAL A 51 5.78 -1.63 6.81
N ALA A 52 5.09 -2.09 5.77
CA ALA A 52 5.73 -2.47 4.53
C ALA A 52 5.93 -1.22 3.66
N ILE A 53 7.16 -1.00 3.24
CA ILE A 53 7.59 0.11 2.39
C ILE A 53 8.02 -0.46 1.05
N VAL A 54 7.37 -0.01 -0.02
CA VAL A 54 7.77 -0.36 -1.39
C VAL A 54 8.70 0.72 -1.92
N VAL A 55 9.83 0.29 -2.49
CA VAL A 55 10.86 1.17 -3.07
C VAL A 55 10.91 0.95 -4.58
N ASP A 56 10.83 2.06 -5.32
CA ASP A 56 10.92 2.10 -6.78
C ASP A 56 11.65 3.37 -7.21
N GLY A 57 12.76 3.25 -7.93
CA GLY A 57 13.52 4.38 -8.47
C GLY A 57 13.95 5.43 -7.43
N GLY A 58 14.22 5.01 -6.18
CA GLY A 58 14.58 5.92 -5.09
C GLY A 58 13.39 6.57 -4.37
N GLN A 59 12.16 6.32 -4.83
CA GLN A 59 10.93 6.71 -4.14
C GLN A 59 10.51 5.60 -3.19
N SER A 60 9.92 5.96 -2.05
CA SER A 60 9.42 5.00 -1.07
C SER A 60 7.97 5.30 -0.70
N THR A 61 7.13 4.27 -0.72
CA THR A 61 5.70 4.36 -0.41
C THR A 61 5.33 3.35 0.65
N ALA A 62 4.63 3.79 1.70
CA ALA A 62 4.05 2.87 2.68
C ALA A 62 2.85 2.14 2.06
N CYS A 63 2.93 0.82 1.94
CA CYS A 63 2.00 0.01 1.16
C CYS A 63 1.27 -1.06 1.97
N GLY A 64 1.53 -1.13 3.26
CA GLY A 64 0.87 -2.04 4.16
C GLY A 64 1.23 -1.79 5.61
N SER A 65 0.39 -2.30 6.50
CA SER A 65 0.63 -2.27 7.94
C SER A 65 0.22 -3.61 8.56
N GLY A 66 0.95 -4.00 9.58
CA GLY A 66 0.72 -5.23 10.31
C GLY A 66 1.32 -5.15 11.71
N ALA A 67 1.55 -6.28 12.33
CA ALA A 67 2.14 -6.35 13.66
C ALA A 67 3.09 -7.54 13.81
N THR A 68 3.99 -7.43 14.76
CA THR A 68 4.75 -8.57 15.28
C THR A 68 3.94 -9.31 16.32
N LEU A 69 4.07 -10.61 16.35
CA LEU A 69 3.38 -11.51 17.29
C LEU A 69 4.32 -12.63 17.73
N THR A 70 3.98 -13.27 18.82
CA THR A 70 4.69 -14.47 19.25
C THR A 70 4.06 -15.68 18.58
N ASP A 71 4.83 -16.44 17.83
CA ASP A 71 4.40 -17.73 17.31
C ASP A 71 4.24 -18.72 18.47
N SER A 72 3.04 -19.25 18.64
CA SER A 72 2.68 -20.14 19.77
C SER A 72 3.41 -21.49 19.74
N VAL A 73 3.90 -21.92 18.59
CA VAL A 73 4.59 -23.19 18.42
C VAL A 73 6.08 -23.07 18.71
N SER A 74 6.73 -22.09 18.13
CA SER A 74 8.18 -21.88 18.26
C SER A 74 8.59 -20.95 19.39
N GLY A 75 7.66 -20.16 19.95
CA GLY A 75 7.93 -19.09 20.90
C GLY A 75 8.70 -17.89 20.34
N LYS A 76 8.97 -17.89 19.04
CA LYS A 76 9.72 -16.81 18.37
C LYS A 76 8.81 -15.64 18.03
N THR A 77 9.39 -14.46 17.97
CA THR A 77 8.69 -13.30 17.42
C THR A 77 8.70 -13.38 15.90
N VAL A 78 7.52 -13.27 15.31
CA VAL A 78 7.29 -13.24 13.86
C VAL A 78 6.52 -11.99 13.48
N TYR A 79 6.49 -11.65 12.20
CA TYR A 79 5.67 -10.55 11.70
C TYR A 79 4.74 -11.04 10.59
N VAL A 80 3.64 -10.32 10.43
CA VAL A 80 2.71 -10.48 9.31
C VAL A 80 2.30 -9.09 8.83
N VAL A 81 2.36 -8.86 7.51
CA VAL A 81 1.95 -7.59 6.90
C VAL A 81 1.41 -7.82 5.50
N ASP A 82 0.26 -7.23 5.20
CA ASP A 82 -0.32 -7.24 3.87
C ASP A 82 0.18 -6.03 3.06
N VAL A 83 0.60 -6.29 1.82
CA VAL A 83 1.07 -5.27 0.88
C VAL A 83 0.11 -5.19 -0.29
N VAL A 84 -0.51 -4.04 -0.46
CA VAL A 84 -1.46 -3.80 -1.56
C VAL A 84 -0.75 -3.66 -2.91
N ALA A 85 -1.45 -4.01 -3.99
CA ALA A 85 -0.94 -3.88 -5.35
C ALA A 85 -0.94 -2.40 -5.82
N ASP A 86 -0.14 -2.09 -6.84
CA ASP A 86 -0.09 -0.77 -7.51
C ASP A 86 -1.44 -0.32 -8.05
N ALA A 87 -2.28 -1.27 -8.47
CA ALA A 87 -3.66 -1.00 -8.93
C ALA A 87 -4.58 -0.49 -7.81
N GLN A 88 -4.29 -0.82 -6.53
CA GLN A 88 -5.04 -0.32 -5.37
C GLN A 88 -4.46 0.99 -4.83
N LYS A 89 -3.14 1.11 -4.86
CA LYS A 89 -2.41 2.29 -4.41
C LYS A 89 -1.16 2.48 -5.24
N VAL A 90 -1.13 3.59 -5.99
CA VAL A 90 0.01 3.94 -6.85
C VAL A 90 1.30 3.99 -6.02
N GLY A 91 2.35 3.39 -6.55
CA GLY A 91 3.64 3.27 -5.87
C GLY A 91 3.79 2.00 -5.02
N CYS A 92 2.75 1.17 -4.90
CA CYS A 92 2.78 -0.07 -4.13
C CYS A 92 3.19 -1.30 -4.97
N GLY A 93 2.69 -2.48 -4.63
CA GLY A 93 3.15 -3.74 -5.16
C GLY A 93 3.07 -3.87 -6.68
N LYS A 94 4.20 -3.98 -7.34
CA LYS A 94 4.36 -4.22 -8.78
C LYS A 94 5.63 -5.02 -9.02
N SER A 95 5.62 -5.87 -10.03
CA SER A 95 6.81 -6.67 -10.42
C SER A 95 8.04 -5.77 -10.61
N GLY A 96 9.16 -6.18 -10.05
CA GLY A 96 10.43 -5.46 -10.07
C GLY A 96 10.62 -4.43 -8.96
N ARG A 97 9.60 -4.12 -8.17
CA ARG A 97 9.74 -3.26 -6.99
C ARG A 97 10.19 -4.05 -5.78
N THR A 98 10.90 -3.37 -4.90
CA THR A 98 11.45 -3.93 -3.66
C THR A 98 10.55 -3.60 -2.49
N VAL A 99 10.30 -4.59 -1.62
CA VAL A 99 9.57 -4.45 -0.37
C VAL A 99 10.53 -4.49 0.80
N MET A 100 10.49 -3.49 1.68
CA MET A 100 11.25 -3.40 2.93
C MET A 100 10.28 -3.29 4.11
N PHE A 101 10.74 -3.67 5.30
CA PHE A 101 9.91 -3.66 6.50
C PHE A 101 10.46 -2.68 7.52
N TYR A 102 9.56 -1.83 8.04
CA TYR A 102 9.85 -0.89 9.10
C TYR A 102 9.12 -1.31 10.36
N PHE A 103 9.86 -1.59 11.41
CA PHE A 103 9.34 -2.00 12.72
C PHE A 103 9.27 -0.78 13.63
N THR A 104 8.08 -0.50 14.17
CA THR A 104 7.88 0.57 15.14
C THR A 104 8.14 0.04 16.54
N GLY A 105 8.84 0.78 17.36
CA GLY A 105 9.14 0.35 18.72
C GLY A 105 9.30 1.50 19.70
N ALA A 106 9.23 1.21 21.00
CA ALA A 106 9.40 2.20 22.07
C ALA A 106 10.79 2.86 22.06
N GLY A 107 11.81 2.11 21.60
CA GLY A 107 13.19 2.58 21.46
C GLY A 107 13.53 3.26 20.14
N GLY A 108 12.54 3.54 19.29
CA GLY A 108 12.72 4.05 17.92
C GLY A 108 12.42 3.00 16.86
N GLY A 109 12.10 3.47 15.63
CA GLY A 109 11.84 2.58 14.52
C GLY A 109 13.11 1.92 13.97
N ARG A 110 12.98 0.73 13.40
CA ARG A 110 14.07 -0.01 12.76
C ARG A 110 13.64 -0.47 11.38
N ILE A 111 14.52 -0.41 10.41
CA ILE A 111 14.26 -0.87 9.04
C ILE A 111 15.02 -2.15 8.74
N SER A 112 14.43 -3.08 7.99
CA SER A 112 15.12 -4.28 7.51
C SER A 112 16.26 -3.89 6.57
N LEU A 113 17.47 -4.48 6.76
CA LEU A 113 18.66 -4.17 5.98
C LEU A 113 19.03 -5.25 4.99
N ASP A 114 18.75 -6.50 5.30
CA ASP A 114 19.28 -7.67 4.61
C ASP A 114 18.30 -8.37 3.67
N THR A 115 17.10 -7.89 3.60
CA THR A 115 16.06 -8.62 2.85
C THR A 115 15.19 -7.69 2.02
N PRO A 116 15.69 -7.15 0.92
CA PRO A 116 14.80 -6.61 -0.08
C PRO A 116 14.02 -7.77 -0.69
N ALA A 117 12.77 -7.93 -0.31
CA ALA A 117 11.88 -8.87 -0.97
C ALA A 117 11.35 -8.24 -2.26
N GLY A 118 11.48 -8.94 -3.39
CA GLY A 118 10.78 -8.53 -4.61
C GLY A 118 9.27 -8.73 -4.45
N TRP A 119 8.46 -7.80 -4.95
CA TRP A 119 7.03 -8.04 -5.04
C TRP A 119 6.75 -9.04 -6.16
N SER A 120 6.15 -10.19 -5.82
CA SER A 120 5.93 -11.33 -6.73
C SER A 120 4.46 -11.51 -7.15
N GLY A 121 3.55 -10.68 -6.65
CA GLY A 121 2.11 -10.82 -6.88
C GLY A 121 1.34 -11.19 -5.63
N PRO A 122 0.02 -11.39 -5.74
CA PRO A 122 -0.84 -11.78 -4.63
C PRO A 122 -0.44 -13.12 -4.00
N GLY A 123 -0.63 -13.23 -2.69
CA GLY A 123 -0.43 -14.47 -1.96
C GLY A 123 0.61 -14.38 -0.83
N PRO A 124 0.84 -15.49 -0.12
CA PRO A 124 1.77 -15.53 1.00
C PRO A 124 3.22 -15.58 0.52
N VAL A 125 4.06 -14.71 1.10
CA VAL A 125 5.50 -14.63 0.82
C VAL A 125 6.27 -14.72 2.14
N LYS A 126 7.02 -15.81 2.34
CA LYS A 126 7.85 -15.95 3.53
C LYS A 126 9.16 -15.19 3.35
N VAL A 127 9.45 -14.26 4.27
CA VAL A 127 10.69 -13.49 4.30
C VAL A 127 11.15 -13.37 5.74
N ASP A 128 12.21 -14.06 6.10
CA ASP A 128 12.82 -13.91 7.42
C ASP A 128 13.73 -12.68 7.43
N VAL A 129 13.52 -11.77 8.38
CA VAL A 129 14.36 -10.58 8.57
C VAL A 129 15.45 -10.94 9.60
N ASN A 130 16.71 -10.92 9.18
CA ASN A 130 17.83 -11.27 10.05
C ASN A 130 18.54 -10.04 10.61
N THR A 131 18.54 -8.94 9.86
CA THR A 131 19.25 -7.70 10.24
C THR A 131 18.32 -6.49 10.13
N VAL A 132 18.38 -5.63 11.13
CA VAL A 132 17.68 -4.34 11.14
C VAL A 132 18.66 -3.21 11.45
N SER A 133 18.31 -1.99 11.02
CA SER A 133 19.08 -0.78 11.34
C SER A 133 19.17 -0.55 12.86
N ALA A 134 20.12 0.27 13.29
CA ALA A 134 20.05 0.91 14.59
C ALA A 134 18.70 1.66 14.71
N PRO A 135 18.19 1.88 15.95
CA PRO A 135 16.96 2.64 16.14
C PRO A 135 17.06 4.02 15.48
N LEU A 136 16.09 4.32 14.64
CA LEU A 136 16.00 5.63 14.01
C LEU A 136 15.44 6.66 15.03
N PRO A 137 15.96 7.88 15.08
CA PRO A 137 15.45 8.90 15.98
C PRO A 137 13.97 9.17 15.67
N ARG A 138 13.17 9.35 16.72
CA ARG A 138 11.77 9.77 16.56
C ARG A 138 11.73 11.13 15.89
N ARG A 139 10.90 11.29 14.88
CA ARG A 139 10.62 12.59 14.26
C ARG A 139 10.06 13.52 15.35
N GLY A 140 10.84 14.51 15.81
CA GLY A 140 10.45 15.44 16.87
C GLY A 140 11.39 15.49 18.08
N SER A 141 12.36 14.59 18.21
CA SER A 141 13.44 14.78 19.18
C SER A 141 14.45 15.77 18.55
N ALA A 142 14.26 17.05 18.79
CA ALA A 142 15.33 18.02 18.52
C ALA A 142 16.60 17.54 19.24
N PRO A 143 17.78 17.64 18.60
CA PRO A 143 19.02 17.32 19.28
C PRO A 143 19.08 18.19 20.56
N GLN A 144 19.16 17.55 21.71
CA GLN A 144 19.46 18.25 22.96
C GLN A 144 20.87 18.78 22.80
N VAL A 145 20.97 20.08 22.47
CA VAL A 145 22.22 20.79 22.55
C VAL A 145 22.63 20.71 24.04
N ALA A 146 23.67 19.92 24.32
CA ALA A 146 24.28 19.92 25.64
C ALA A 146 24.65 21.39 25.92
N ARG A 147 23.95 21.99 26.86
CA ARG A 147 24.37 23.26 27.44
C ARG A 147 25.58 22.93 28.31
N ASP A 148 26.73 23.00 27.69
CA ASP A 148 27.99 23.01 28.38
C ASP A 148 28.05 24.36 29.11
N GLY A 149 27.64 24.31 30.39
CA GLY A 149 27.71 25.43 31.29
C GLY A 149 29.12 25.53 31.86
N THR A 150 30.03 26.12 31.10
CA THR A 150 31.31 26.56 31.63
C THR A 150 31.16 28.03 32.07
N TYR A 151 31.15 28.24 33.39
CA TYR A 151 31.41 29.53 33.99
C TYR A 151 32.91 29.69 34.24
#